data_56c9a5dac5b6bca36ea991887bb14fe0
#
_entry.id   56c9a5dac5b6bca36ea991887bb14fe0
#
_cell.length_a   1.000
_cell.length_b   1.000
_cell.length_c   1.000
_cell.angle_alpha   90.00
_cell.angle_beta   90.00
_cell.angle_gamma   90.00
#
_symmetry.space_group_name_H-M   'P 1'
#
loop_
_entity.id
_entity.type
_entity.pdbx_description
1 polymer ?
#
loop_
_entity_poly.entity_id
_entity_poly.type
_entity_poly.pdbx_seq_one_letter_code
_entity_poly.pdbx_strand_id
1 'polypeptide(L)'
;MKQHEAKRSSFSGKIGFVLSAAGASVGLGNIWRFPYLAAKYGGGIFLGIYIILALTFGYTMIIAETSLGRMTQKSPVGAYASFGKSKWISAGGWINAIIPILIVPYYSVIGGWVIKYLVEYAMGQTQAVAADGYFSEFIADGVSTEIYFVIFSLIVLVIIYAGVRNGIERVSKFMMPVLVILSLIITVYSVTRPGALAGVKYFLVPNVSNFSWMTVVSAMGQMFYSLSIAMGILVTFGSYMQKETSIEESTKQVEIFDTAIAIMAGLMIIPAVFAFSGGDAETLQAGPALMFITIPKVFASMGFGTFTGVLFFLLVLFAALTSSIALTESAVSTFEDEFGWSRKKATVVIGVIMIVLGSLSALGYGPLSNVKIMGMQFLDFFDFLTNTVMMPIAAIATCLLISKAVGVKRIEEEVTYGKGTFRRKKIFCFMIQYLCPIFAALILLSSIANAFGWISM
;
A
#
# COMPACT_ATOMS: atom_id res chain seq x y z
N MET A 1 6.37 38.02 -19.41
CA MET A 1 5.29 37.02 -19.60
C MET A 1 4.86 36.51 -18.22
N LYS A 2 3.67 36.86 -17.74
CA LYS A 2 3.11 36.28 -16.51
C LYS A 2 2.76 34.81 -16.84
N GLN A 3 3.55 33.86 -16.31
CA GLN A 3 3.12 32.46 -16.27
C GLN A 3 1.79 32.43 -15.50
N HIS A 4 0.72 32.03 -16.16
CA HIS A 4 -0.49 31.62 -15.50
C HIS A 4 -0.09 30.41 -14.63
N GLU A 5 0.12 30.60 -13.34
CA GLU A 5 0.16 29.50 -12.37
C GLU A 5 -1.18 28.78 -12.51
N ALA A 6 -1.17 27.66 -13.19
CA ALA A 6 -2.35 26.80 -13.27
C ALA A 6 -2.70 26.42 -11.84
N LYS A 7 -3.89 26.80 -11.39
CA LYS A 7 -4.36 26.52 -10.02
C LYS A 7 -4.28 25.02 -9.78
N ARG A 8 -3.47 24.61 -8.77
CA ARG A 8 -3.30 23.21 -8.41
C ARG A 8 -4.66 22.55 -8.16
N SER A 9 -4.84 21.34 -8.64
CA SER A 9 -6.03 20.52 -8.35
C SER A 9 -6.20 20.38 -6.83
N SER A 10 -7.45 20.34 -6.35
CA SER A 10 -7.73 20.18 -4.91
C SER A 10 -8.87 19.22 -4.68
N PHE A 11 -8.83 18.48 -3.56
CA PHE A 11 -9.96 17.72 -3.05
C PHE A 11 -11.13 18.65 -2.69
N SER A 12 -12.35 18.12 -2.71
CA SER A 12 -13.54 18.91 -2.39
C SER A 12 -13.64 19.28 -0.89
N GLY A 13 -12.82 18.63 -0.04
CA GLY A 13 -12.79 18.85 1.40
C GLY A 13 -12.19 17.67 2.15
N LYS A 14 -12.37 17.63 3.48
CA LYS A 14 -11.79 16.63 4.38
C LYS A 14 -12.13 15.18 3.98
N ILE A 15 -13.40 14.89 3.68
CA ILE A 15 -13.85 13.53 3.33
C ILE A 15 -13.18 13.06 2.04
N GLY A 16 -13.04 13.94 1.03
CA GLY A 16 -12.35 13.62 -0.21
C GLY A 16 -10.89 13.24 0.01
N PHE A 17 -10.16 14.03 0.80
CA PHE A 17 -8.79 13.73 1.17
C PHE A 17 -8.68 12.41 1.96
N VAL A 18 -9.48 12.26 3.04
CA VAL A 18 -9.39 11.09 3.93
C VAL A 18 -9.69 9.80 3.19
N LEU A 19 -10.76 9.74 2.39
CA LEU A 19 -11.10 8.50 1.67
C LEU A 19 -10.11 8.19 0.54
N SER A 20 -9.52 9.21 -0.10
CA SER A 20 -8.48 8.99 -1.10
C SER A 20 -7.16 8.53 -0.45
N ALA A 21 -6.75 9.14 0.66
CA ALA A 21 -5.54 8.76 1.38
C ALA A 21 -5.69 7.40 2.08
N ALA A 22 -6.85 7.12 2.68
CA ALA A 22 -7.16 5.81 3.23
C ALA A 22 -7.20 4.73 2.12
N GLY A 23 -7.78 5.04 0.96
CA GLY A 23 -7.75 4.14 -0.20
C GLY A 23 -6.35 3.89 -0.76
N ALA A 24 -5.45 4.86 -0.65
CA ALA A 24 -4.04 4.67 -0.97
C ALA A 24 -3.35 3.72 0.00
N SER A 25 -3.67 3.83 1.31
CA SER A 25 -3.08 3.01 2.37
C SER A 25 -3.68 1.60 2.40
N VAL A 26 -5.01 1.48 2.25
CA VAL A 26 -5.69 0.17 2.23
C VAL A 26 -5.46 -0.51 0.88
N GLY A 27 -4.48 -1.38 0.83
CA GLY A 27 -4.07 -2.08 -0.38
C GLY A 27 -3.90 -3.59 -0.19
N LEU A 28 -3.22 -4.19 -1.15
CA LEU A 28 -2.88 -5.63 -1.10
C LEU A 28 -2.07 -5.97 0.15
N GLY A 29 -1.26 -5.05 0.65
CA GLY A 29 -0.47 -5.23 1.87
C GLY A 29 -1.29 -5.53 3.13
N ASN A 30 -2.48 -4.92 3.27
CA ASN A 30 -3.40 -5.19 4.37
C ASN A 30 -4.06 -6.56 4.22
N ILE A 31 -4.33 -7.00 2.98
CA ILE A 31 -5.17 -8.18 2.73
C ILE A 31 -4.35 -9.47 2.71
N TRP A 32 -3.13 -9.48 2.15
CA TRP A 32 -2.34 -10.72 2.15
C TRP A 32 -1.13 -10.68 3.08
N ARG A 33 -0.35 -9.57 3.06
CA ARG A 33 0.91 -9.51 3.79
C ARG A 33 0.70 -9.42 5.30
N PHE A 34 -0.23 -8.59 5.73
CA PHE A 34 -0.53 -8.42 7.15
C PHE A 34 -1.01 -9.73 7.82
N PRO A 35 -2.03 -10.47 7.30
CA PRO A 35 -2.46 -11.73 7.89
C PRO A 35 -1.35 -12.79 7.96
N TYR A 36 -0.57 -12.90 6.89
CA TYR A 36 0.58 -13.80 6.85
C TYR A 36 1.60 -13.48 7.94
N LEU A 37 2.04 -12.21 8.03
CA LEU A 37 3.02 -11.79 9.04
C LEU A 37 2.47 -11.92 10.45
N ALA A 38 1.20 -11.59 10.67
CA ALA A 38 0.55 -11.76 11.96
C ALA A 38 0.54 -13.23 12.38
N ALA A 39 0.20 -14.14 11.48
CA ALA A 39 0.21 -15.57 11.77
C ALA A 39 1.62 -16.11 12.02
N LYS A 40 2.61 -15.71 11.21
CA LYS A 40 4.01 -16.18 11.34
C LYS A 40 4.70 -15.63 12.60
N TYR A 41 4.41 -14.39 12.98
CA TYR A 41 5.15 -13.67 14.03
C TYR A 41 4.36 -13.43 15.32
N GLY A 42 3.48 -14.37 15.70
CA GLY A 42 2.91 -14.48 17.03
C GLY A 42 1.52 -13.91 17.22
N GLY A 43 0.73 -13.74 16.15
CA GLY A 43 -0.69 -13.41 16.25
C GLY A 43 -0.97 -12.10 16.99
N GLY A 44 -1.59 -12.21 18.16
CA GLY A 44 -2.00 -11.05 18.96
C GLY A 44 -0.84 -10.19 19.46
N ILE A 45 0.37 -10.73 19.67
CA ILE A 45 1.53 -9.91 20.04
C ILE A 45 2.02 -9.08 18.86
N PHE A 46 2.01 -9.65 17.65
CA PHE A 46 2.28 -8.90 16.43
C PHE A 46 1.27 -7.76 16.23
N LEU A 47 -0.02 -8.03 16.40
CA LEU A 47 -1.09 -7.04 16.31
C LEU A 47 -0.89 -5.90 17.32
N GLY A 48 -0.55 -6.21 18.57
CA GLY A 48 -0.28 -5.20 19.60
C GLY A 48 0.87 -4.27 19.22
N ILE A 49 1.99 -4.83 18.75
CA ILE A 49 3.15 -4.05 18.28
C ILE A 49 2.78 -3.22 17.06
N TYR A 50 2.04 -3.80 16.10
CA TYR A 50 1.58 -3.09 14.91
C TYR A 50 0.74 -1.86 15.27
N ILE A 51 -0.21 -1.98 16.21
CA ILE A 51 -1.04 -0.85 16.68
C ILE A 51 -0.17 0.23 17.33
N ILE A 52 0.80 -0.13 18.17
CA ILE A 52 1.71 0.85 18.77
C ILE A 52 2.50 1.61 17.68
N LEU A 53 2.99 0.90 16.66
CA LEU A 53 3.71 1.50 15.54
C LEU A 53 2.81 2.37 14.67
N ALA A 54 1.53 2.01 14.46
CA ALA A 54 0.57 2.85 13.77
C ALA A 54 0.39 4.20 14.50
N LEU A 55 0.17 4.14 15.82
CA LEU A 55 -0.06 5.31 16.68
C LEU A 55 1.18 6.22 16.85
N THR A 56 2.36 5.73 16.54
CA THR A 56 3.63 6.46 16.73
C THR A 56 4.34 6.73 15.42
N PHE A 57 4.89 5.72 14.79
CA PHE A 57 5.65 5.82 13.54
C PHE A 57 4.76 6.21 12.35
N GLY A 58 3.66 5.48 12.15
CA GLY A 58 2.71 5.73 11.07
C GLY A 58 2.12 7.14 11.12
N TYR A 59 1.58 7.50 12.30
CA TYR A 59 1.08 8.85 12.56
C TYR A 59 2.11 9.93 12.22
N THR A 60 3.35 9.75 12.67
CA THR A 60 4.43 10.73 12.45
C THR A 60 4.74 10.94 10.98
N MET A 61 4.87 9.85 10.24
CA MET A 61 5.21 9.93 8.81
C MET A 61 4.06 10.49 7.97
N ILE A 62 2.80 10.13 8.26
CA ILE A 62 1.64 10.71 7.56
C ILE A 62 1.57 12.22 7.80
N ILE A 63 1.73 12.70 9.05
CA ILE A 63 1.80 14.14 9.35
C ILE A 63 2.93 14.81 8.59
N ALA A 64 4.11 14.21 8.60
CA ALA A 64 5.31 14.72 7.96
C ALA A 64 5.10 14.96 6.45
N GLU A 65 4.73 13.92 5.73
CA GLU A 65 4.59 13.98 4.28
C GLU A 65 3.38 14.82 3.83
N THR A 66 2.23 14.69 4.51
CA THR A 66 1.04 15.50 4.22
C THR A 66 1.32 16.99 4.45
N SER A 67 2.04 17.34 5.54
CA SER A 67 2.42 18.72 5.81
C SER A 67 3.35 19.28 4.74
N LEU A 68 4.38 18.53 4.32
CA LEU A 68 5.27 18.93 3.23
C LEU A 68 4.50 19.22 1.93
N GLY A 69 3.58 18.34 1.56
CA GLY A 69 2.73 18.50 0.39
C GLY A 69 1.84 19.76 0.50
N ARG A 70 1.13 19.93 1.63
CA ARG A 70 0.21 21.06 1.83
C ARG A 70 0.92 22.40 1.91
N MET A 71 2.10 22.47 2.54
CA MET A 71 2.91 23.68 2.63
C MET A 71 3.37 24.17 1.25
N THR A 72 3.80 23.23 0.42
CA THR A 72 4.49 23.55 -0.84
C THR A 72 3.56 23.57 -2.04
N GLN A 73 2.41 22.88 -1.97
CA GLN A 73 1.47 22.71 -3.09
C GLN A 73 2.15 22.08 -4.32
N LYS A 74 3.13 21.18 -4.11
CA LYS A 74 3.94 20.56 -5.16
C LYS A 74 4.03 19.05 -4.96
N SER A 75 4.38 18.34 -6.05
CA SER A 75 4.79 16.94 -6.04
C SER A 75 6.09 16.74 -5.24
N PRO A 76 6.50 15.50 -4.95
CA PRO A 76 7.64 15.24 -4.07
C PRO A 76 8.92 15.99 -4.45
N VAL A 77 9.31 16.02 -5.73
CA VAL A 77 10.54 16.71 -6.16
C VAL A 77 10.48 18.19 -5.86
N GLY A 78 9.42 18.86 -6.31
CA GLY A 78 9.21 20.29 -6.08
C GLY A 78 9.01 20.63 -4.60
N ALA A 79 8.38 19.74 -3.82
CA ALA A 79 8.21 19.90 -2.38
C ALA A 79 9.57 19.94 -1.66
N TYR A 80 10.46 18.99 -1.95
CA TYR A 80 11.81 18.97 -1.40
C TYR A 80 12.63 20.18 -1.85
N ALA A 81 12.61 20.50 -3.14
CA ALA A 81 13.35 21.65 -3.70
C ALA A 81 12.94 23.01 -3.08
N SER A 82 11.74 23.11 -2.52
CA SER A 82 11.26 24.30 -1.83
C SER A 82 12.03 24.62 -0.53
N PHE A 83 12.75 23.63 0.03
CA PHE A 83 13.48 23.78 1.29
C PHE A 83 15.01 23.81 1.13
N GLY A 84 15.52 23.71 -0.09
CA GLY A 84 16.95 23.84 -0.36
C GLY A 84 17.36 23.29 -1.72
N LYS A 85 18.54 23.68 -2.17
CA LYS A 85 19.11 23.29 -3.48
C LYS A 85 20.27 22.29 -3.35
N SER A 86 20.49 21.71 -2.19
CA SER A 86 21.56 20.73 -2.01
C SER A 86 21.26 19.42 -2.72
N LYS A 87 22.32 18.72 -3.16
CA LYS A 87 22.20 17.45 -3.90
C LYS A 87 21.42 16.38 -3.13
N TRP A 88 21.58 16.31 -1.81
CA TRP A 88 20.87 15.32 -0.99
C TRP A 88 19.36 15.61 -0.89
N ILE A 89 18.95 16.89 -0.85
CA ILE A 89 17.53 17.29 -0.88
C ILE A 89 16.93 16.91 -2.23
N SER A 90 17.60 17.23 -3.33
CA SER A 90 17.17 16.87 -4.66
C SER A 90 17.06 15.35 -4.82
N ALA A 91 18.05 14.59 -4.37
CA ALA A 91 18.02 13.12 -4.42
C ALA A 91 16.86 12.55 -3.61
N GLY A 92 16.58 13.07 -2.40
CA GLY A 92 15.45 12.65 -1.59
C GLY A 92 14.09 12.87 -2.27
N GLY A 93 13.92 14.02 -2.94
CA GLY A 93 12.71 14.31 -3.73
C GLY A 93 12.53 13.36 -4.91
N TRP A 94 13.60 13.11 -5.67
CA TRP A 94 13.57 12.19 -6.82
C TRP A 94 13.37 10.74 -6.40
N ILE A 95 13.97 10.25 -5.31
CA ILE A 95 13.72 8.89 -4.83
C ILE A 95 12.24 8.72 -4.50
N ASN A 96 11.62 9.66 -3.76
CA ASN A 96 10.19 9.63 -3.47
C ASN A 96 9.30 9.66 -4.73
N ALA A 97 9.75 10.32 -5.79
CA ALA A 97 9.01 10.42 -7.06
C ALA A 97 9.18 9.18 -7.95
N ILE A 98 10.35 8.54 -7.94
CA ILE A 98 10.65 7.37 -8.78
C ILE A 98 9.98 6.10 -8.23
N ILE A 99 9.86 5.97 -6.91
CA ILE A 99 9.24 4.80 -6.26
C ILE A 99 7.87 4.46 -6.87
N PRO A 100 6.88 5.36 -6.92
CA PRO A 100 5.57 5.02 -7.48
C PRO A 100 5.63 4.70 -8.98
N ILE A 101 6.57 5.29 -9.75
CA ILE A 101 6.77 4.98 -11.17
C ILE A 101 7.20 3.53 -11.37
N LEU A 102 8.00 2.98 -10.45
CA LEU A 102 8.46 1.59 -10.49
C LEU A 102 7.46 0.61 -9.88
N ILE A 103 6.70 1.02 -8.86
CA ILE A 103 5.70 0.15 -8.20
C ILE A 103 4.49 -0.09 -9.09
N VAL A 104 3.92 0.96 -9.69
CA VAL A 104 2.68 0.89 -10.48
C VAL A 104 2.71 -0.22 -11.55
N PRO A 105 3.79 -0.41 -12.34
CA PRO A 105 3.85 -1.45 -13.34
C PRO A 105 3.60 -2.86 -12.80
N TYR A 106 4.41 -3.31 -11.84
CA TYR A 106 4.26 -4.67 -11.32
C TYR A 106 3.04 -4.83 -10.41
N TYR A 107 2.63 -3.79 -9.69
CA TYR A 107 1.42 -3.80 -8.88
C TYR A 107 0.15 -3.96 -9.74
N SER A 108 0.16 -3.37 -10.94
CA SER A 108 -0.94 -3.52 -11.91
C SER A 108 -1.01 -4.93 -12.50
N VAL A 109 0.11 -5.65 -12.61
CA VAL A 109 0.10 -7.08 -12.98
C VAL A 109 -0.67 -7.90 -11.94
N ILE A 110 -0.37 -7.68 -10.66
CA ILE A 110 -1.09 -8.33 -9.56
C ILE A 110 -2.58 -7.95 -9.57
N GLY A 111 -2.89 -6.68 -9.85
CA GLY A 111 -4.28 -6.22 -10.06
C GLY A 111 -4.98 -6.97 -11.21
N GLY A 112 -4.26 -7.28 -12.27
CA GLY A 112 -4.74 -8.13 -13.37
C GLY A 112 -5.05 -9.55 -12.90
N TRP A 113 -4.19 -10.16 -12.07
CA TRP A 113 -4.45 -11.48 -11.48
C TRP A 113 -5.73 -11.48 -10.63
N VAL A 114 -5.98 -10.40 -9.90
CA VAL A 114 -7.21 -10.23 -9.11
C VAL A 114 -8.44 -10.21 -10.02
N ILE A 115 -8.40 -9.49 -11.15
CA ILE A 115 -9.50 -9.49 -12.14
C ILE A 115 -9.74 -10.90 -12.68
N LYS A 116 -8.69 -11.64 -13.04
CA LYS A 116 -8.80 -13.02 -13.51
C LYS A 116 -9.57 -13.88 -12.51
N TYR A 117 -9.16 -13.88 -11.24
CA TYR A 117 -9.80 -14.68 -10.21
C TYR A 117 -11.26 -14.24 -9.94
N LEU A 118 -11.52 -12.92 -9.95
CA LEU A 118 -12.90 -12.42 -9.83
C LEU A 118 -13.80 -12.94 -10.95
N VAL A 119 -13.31 -12.94 -12.18
CA VAL A 119 -14.05 -13.47 -13.35
C VAL A 119 -14.30 -14.97 -13.19
N GLU A 120 -13.30 -15.75 -12.79
CA GLU A 120 -13.45 -17.19 -12.59
C GLU A 120 -14.48 -17.52 -11.51
N TYR A 121 -14.43 -16.81 -10.36
CA TYR A 121 -15.45 -16.99 -9.32
C TYR A 121 -16.85 -16.57 -9.80
N ALA A 122 -16.96 -15.48 -10.54
CA ALA A 122 -18.24 -15.03 -11.11
C ALA A 122 -18.82 -16.05 -12.12
N MET A 123 -17.96 -16.79 -12.81
CA MET A 123 -18.34 -17.90 -13.70
C MET A 123 -18.58 -19.25 -12.97
N GLY A 124 -18.45 -19.27 -11.64
CA GLY A 124 -18.66 -20.47 -10.83
C GLY A 124 -17.50 -21.47 -10.85
N GLN A 125 -16.32 -21.10 -11.31
CA GLN A 125 -15.15 -21.97 -11.47
C GLN A 125 -14.35 -22.17 -10.15
N THR A 126 -15.03 -22.21 -9.01
CA THR A 126 -14.41 -22.29 -7.67
C THR A 126 -13.46 -23.48 -7.53
N GLN A 127 -13.83 -24.65 -8.03
CA GLN A 127 -13.01 -25.86 -7.95
C GLN A 127 -11.78 -25.79 -8.87
N ALA A 128 -11.95 -25.17 -10.05
CA ALA A 128 -10.84 -24.99 -10.99
C ALA A 128 -9.75 -24.07 -10.43
N VAL A 129 -10.12 -22.92 -9.85
CA VAL A 129 -9.14 -21.98 -9.28
C VAL A 129 -8.48 -22.50 -8.00
N ALA A 130 -9.08 -23.49 -7.33
CA ALA A 130 -8.53 -24.16 -6.16
C ALA A 130 -7.63 -25.35 -6.50
N ALA A 131 -7.58 -25.77 -7.76
CA ALA A 131 -6.77 -26.91 -8.20
C ALA A 131 -5.27 -26.60 -8.06
N ASP A 132 -4.50 -27.64 -7.75
CA ASP A 132 -3.05 -27.53 -7.69
C ASP A 132 -2.48 -27.15 -9.07
N GLY A 133 -1.57 -26.20 -9.08
CA GLY A 133 -0.93 -25.72 -10.31
C GLY A 133 -1.70 -24.62 -11.05
N TYR A 134 -2.99 -24.39 -10.79
CA TYR A 134 -3.80 -23.40 -11.53
C TYR A 134 -3.15 -22.00 -11.58
N PHE A 135 -2.71 -21.49 -10.43
CA PHE A 135 -2.03 -20.19 -10.38
C PHE A 135 -0.73 -20.18 -11.16
N SER A 136 0.09 -21.22 -11.01
CA SER A 136 1.39 -21.33 -11.71
C SER A 136 1.21 -21.43 -13.21
N GLU A 137 0.20 -22.17 -13.69
CA GLU A 137 -0.13 -22.25 -15.11
C GLU A 137 -0.64 -20.92 -15.65
N PHE A 138 -1.50 -20.23 -14.89
CA PHE A 138 -2.01 -18.92 -15.28
C PHE A 138 -0.90 -17.88 -15.42
N ILE A 139 0.03 -17.74 -14.43
CA ILE A 139 1.10 -16.75 -14.52
C ILE A 139 2.16 -17.11 -15.57
N ALA A 140 2.25 -18.38 -15.98
CA ALA A 140 3.10 -18.84 -17.08
C ALA A 140 2.48 -18.57 -18.46
N ASP A 141 1.15 -18.44 -18.55
CA ASP A 141 0.45 -18.03 -19.77
C ASP A 141 0.61 -16.53 -20.00
N GLY A 142 1.64 -16.15 -20.74
CA GLY A 142 1.96 -14.76 -21.01
C GLY A 142 0.82 -13.98 -21.69
N VAL A 143 0.01 -14.62 -22.53
CA VAL A 143 -1.10 -13.94 -23.23
C VAL A 143 -2.22 -13.61 -22.27
N SER A 144 -2.66 -14.57 -21.47
CA SER A 144 -3.72 -14.36 -20.48
C SER A 144 -3.30 -13.32 -19.43
N THR A 145 -2.07 -13.44 -18.90
CA THR A 145 -1.56 -12.51 -17.90
C THR A 145 -1.48 -11.08 -18.43
N GLU A 146 -1.00 -10.90 -19.67
CA GLU A 146 -0.89 -9.59 -20.31
C GLU A 146 -2.27 -8.95 -20.54
N ILE A 147 -3.27 -9.72 -21.00
CA ILE A 147 -4.64 -9.20 -21.19
C ILE A 147 -5.21 -8.63 -19.89
N TYR A 148 -5.17 -9.39 -18.80
CA TYR A 148 -5.72 -8.94 -17.52
C TYR A 148 -4.94 -7.77 -16.92
N PHE A 149 -3.61 -7.75 -17.07
CA PHE A 149 -2.75 -6.64 -16.70
C PHE A 149 -3.14 -5.35 -17.44
N VAL A 150 -3.31 -5.44 -18.78
CA VAL A 150 -3.68 -4.27 -19.59
C VAL A 150 -5.08 -3.77 -19.22
N ILE A 151 -6.05 -4.67 -18.99
CA ILE A 151 -7.39 -4.28 -18.53
C ILE A 151 -7.32 -3.50 -17.22
N PHE A 152 -6.59 -4.00 -16.21
CA PHE A 152 -6.44 -3.31 -14.94
C PHE A 152 -5.78 -1.94 -15.12
N SER A 153 -4.70 -1.90 -15.91
CA SER A 153 -3.95 -0.66 -16.19
C SER A 153 -4.81 0.39 -16.87
N LEU A 154 -5.64 0.00 -17.85
CA LEU A 154 -6.55 0.92 -18.53
C LEU A 154 -7.62 1.49 -17.58
N ILE A 155 -8.16 0.69 -16.67
CA ILE A 155 -9.10 1.18 -15.65
C ILE A 155 -8.44 2.28 -14.81
N VAL A 156 -7.22 2.05 -14.33
CA VAL A 156 -6.47 3.04 -13.53
C VAL A 156 -6.22 4.31 -14.34
N LEU A 157 -5.72 4.18 -15.58
CA LEU A 157 -5.40 5.33 -16.43
C LEU A 157 -6.62 6.18 -16.79
N VAL A 158 -7.78 5.57 -17.03
CA VAL A 158 -9.04 6.29 -17.29
C VAL A 158 -9.45 7.13 -16.07
N ILE A 159 -9.30 6.58 -14.87
CA ILE A 159 -9.62 7.29 -13.63
C ILE A 159 -8.67 8.46 -13.41
N ILE A 160 -7.37 8.25 -13.64
CA ILE A 160 -6.34 9.32 -13.53
C ILE A 160 -6.58 10.42 -14.57
N TYR A 161 -6.92 10.04 -15.80
CA TYR A 161 -7.22 11.00 -16.86
C TYR A 161 -8.41 11.91 -16.52
N ALA A 162 -9.42 11.40 -15.81
CA ALA A 162 -10.58 12.16 -15.33
C ALA A 162 -10.22 13.21 -14.26
N GLY A 163 -9.02 13.15 -13.65
CA GLY A 163 -8.50 14.13 -12.71
C GLY A 163 -8.74 13.82 -11.24
N VAL A 164 -8.24 14.70 -10.38
CA VAL A 164 -8.26 14.48 -8.92
C VAL A 164 -9.69 14.41 -8.39
N ARG A 165 -10.52 15.42 -8.70
CA ARG A 165 -11.86 15.55 -8.12
C ARG A 165 -12.88 14.62 -8.75
N ASN A 166 -12.88 14.54 -10.09
CA ASN A 166 -13.88 13.77 -10.85
C ASN A 166 -13.49 12.30 -11.04
N GLY A 167 -12.20 11.98 -10.96
CA GLY A 167 -11.67 10.62 -11.02
C GLY A 167 -11.39 10.08 -9.63
N ILE A 168 -10.24 10.44 -9.05
CA ILE A 168 -9.69 9.86 -7.83
C ILE A 168 -10.67 9.97 -6.65
N GLU A 169 -11.08 11.18 -6.33
CA GLU A 169 -11.95 11.43 -5.16
C GLU A 169 -13.31 10.76 -5.32
N ARG A 170 -13.93 10.85 -6.50
CA ARG A 170 -15.23 10.25 -6.77
C ARG A 170 -15.20 8.74 -6.64
N VAL A 171 -14.18 8.11 -7.21
CA VAL A 171 -13.97 6.66 -7.14
C VAL A 171 -13.70 6.22 -5.70
N SER A 172 -12.81 6.91 -4.97
CA SER A 172 -12.51 6.59 -3.58
C SER A 172 -13.74 6.74 -2.67
N LYS A 173 -14.57 7.76 -2.88
CA LYS A 173 -15.83 7.95 -2.14
C LYS A 173 -16.83 6.81 -2.32
N PHE A 174 -16.80 6.14 -3.47
CA PHE A 174 -17.64 4.97 -3.73
C PHE A 174 -16.98 3.67 -3.22
N MET A 175 -15.72 3.45 -3.60
CA MET A 175 -15.05 2.16 -3.36
C MET A 175 -14.75 1.92 -1.88
N MET A 176 -14.35 2.96 -1.11
CA MET A 176 -13.96 2.77 0.29
C MET A 176 -15.11 2.33 1.20
N PRO A 177 -16.32 2.93 1.17
CA PRO A 177 -17.45 2.40 1.94
C PRO A 177 -17.83 0.97 1.54
N VAL A 178 -17.84 0.66 0.24
CA VAL A 178 -18.15 -0.71 -0.24
C VAL A 178 -17.09 -1.70 0.26
N LEU A 179 -15.81 -1.34 0.20
CA LEU A 179 -14.71 -2.16 0.71
C LEU A 179 -14.89 -2.48 2.20
N VAL A 180 -15.27 -1.48 3.03
CA VAL A 180 -15.55 -1.69 4.46
C VAL A 180 -16.71 -2.66 4.66
N ILE A 181 -17.81 -2.49 3.91
CA ILE A 181 -18.98 -3.38 3.99
C ILE A 181 -18.60 -4.82 3.60
N LEU A 182 -17.88 -5.00 2.48
CA LEU A 182 -17.40 -6.31 2.05
C LEU A 182 -16.48 -6.94 3.09
N SER A 183 -15.56 -6.16 3.67
CA SER A 183 -14.67 -6.62 4.75
C SER A 183 -15.45 -7.13 5.95
N LEU A 184 -16.49 -6.41 6.38
CA LEU A 184 -17.35 -6.82 7.49
C LEU A 184 -18.11 -8.12 7.18
N ILE A 185 -18.72 -8.23 6.00
CA ILE A 185 -19.47 -9.43 5.59
C ILE A 185 -18.55 -10.66 5.61
N ILE A 186 -17.38 -10.56 4.99
CA ILE A 186 -16.45 -11.70 4.90
C ILE A 186 -15.85 -12.02 6.28
N THR A 187 -15.56 -11.01 7.11
CA THR A 187 -15.10 -11.22 8.50
C THR A 187 -16.12 -12.00 9.30
N VAL A 188 -17.39 -11.56 9.29
CA VAL A 188 -18.46 -12.27 10.01
C VAL A 188 -18.59 -13.70 9.51
N TYR A 189 -18.58 -13.91 8.20
CA TYR A 189 -18.61 -15.24 7.62
C TYR A 189 -17.44 -16.11 8.07
N SER A 190 -16.21 -15.58 8.06
CA SER A 190 -15.00 -16.31 8.44
C SER A 190 -15.02 -16.73 9.92
N VAL A 191 -15.29 -15.78 10.84
CA VAL A 191 -15.23 -16.05 12.29
C VAL A 191 -16.34 -16.96 12.79
N THR A 192 -17.42 -17.12 12.04
CA THR A 192 -18.54 -18.01 12.37
C THR A 192 -18.36 -19.44 11.86
N ARG A 193 -17.25 -19.77 11.18
CA ARG A 193 -16.99 -21.14 10.72
C ARG A 193 -16.63 -22.07 11.88
N PRO A 194 -17.05 -23.35 11.82
CA PRO A 194 -16.59 -24.36 12.77
C PRO A 194 -15.06 -24.42 12.79
N GLY A 195 -14.44 -24.39 13.97
CA GLY A 195 -12.98 -24.36 14.12
C GLY A 195 -12.30 -22.98 14.03
N ALA A 196 -12.99 -21.94 13.58
CA ALA A 196 -12.45 -20.60 13.42
C ALA A 196 -12.03 -19.92 14.74
N LEU A 197 -12.64 -20.30 15.88
CA LEU A 197 -12.39 -19.67 17.19
C LEU A 197 -10.92 -19.77 17.63
N ALA A 198 -10.23 -20.85 17.28
CA ALA A 198 -8.80 -21.01 17.56
C ALA A 198 -7.98 -19.91 16.86
N GLY A 199 -8.26 -19.65 15.58
CA GLY A 199 -7.63 -18.57 14.81
C GLY A 199 -7.97 -17.18 15.33
N VAL A 200 -9.22 -16.94 15.74
CA VAL A 200 -9.63 -15.69 16.38
C VAL A 200 -8.84 -15.43 17.66
N LYS A 201 -8.74 -16.44 18.54
CA LYS A 201 -7.96 -16.34 19.78
C LYS A 201 -6.49 -16.11 19.49
N TYR A 202 -5.91 -16.86 18.56
CA TYR A 202 -4.51 -16.70 18.17
C TYR A 202 -4.21 -15.28 17.69
N PHE A 203 -5.10 -14.71 16.88
CA PHE A 203 -4.88 -13.39 16.29
C PHE A 203 -5.17 -12.22 17.25
N LEU A 204 -6.16 -12.34 18.13
CA LEU A 204 -6.57 -11.22 19.00
C LEU A 204 -5.94 -11.26 20.39
N VAL A 205 -5.59 -12.43 20.91
CA VAL A 205 -5.09 -12.56 22.27
C VAL A 205 -3.56 -12.56 22.27
N PRO A 206 -2.92 -11.52 22.84
CA PRO A 206 -1.46 -11.47 22.92
C PRO A 206 -0.91 -12.61 23.78
N ASN A 207 0.03 -13.38 23.23
CA ASN A 207 0.78 -14.37 23.96
C ASN A 207 2.27 -14.00 23.95
N VAL A 208 2.79 -13.61 25.12
CA VAL A 208 4.17 -13.15 25.27
C VAL A 208 5.19 -14.24 24.92
N SER A 209 4.83 -15.53 25.06
CA SER A 209 5.72 -16.64 24.66
C SER A 209 6.01 -16.67 23.15
N ASN A 210 5.13 -16.06 22.34
CA ASN A 210 5.29 -15.95 20.88
C ASN A 210 6.10 -14.71 20.47
N PHE A 211 6.59 -13.92 21.43
CA PHE A 211 7.40 -12.75 21.13
C PHE A 211 8.78 -13.14 20.61
N SER A 212 9.18 -12.47 19.54
CA SER A 212 10.56 -12.48 19.03
C SER A 212 10.95 -11.07 18.57
N TRP A 213 12.24 -10.79 18.47
CA TRP A 213 12.69 -9.53 17.86
C TRP A 213 12.26 -9.41 16.41
N MET A 214 12.10 -10.53 15.71
CA MET A 214 11.57 -10.56 14.35
C MET A 214 10.10 -10.10 14.28
N THR A 215 9.31 -10.32 15.35
CA THR A 215 7.95 -9.77 15.46
C THR A 215 7.96 -8.24 15.35
N VAL A 216 8.90 -7.57 16.04
CA VAL A 216 9.03 -6.12 15.98
C VAL A 216 9.47 -5.65 14.59
N VAL A 217 10.51 -6.26 14.03
CA VAL A 217 11.05 -5.90 12.70
C VAL A 217 9.99 -6.11 11.61
N SER A 218 9.29 -7.24 11.66
CA SER A 218 8.24 -7.56 10.69
C SER A 218 7.04 -6.63 10.81
N ALA A 219 6.63 -6.26 12.04
CA ALA A 219 5.56 -5.30 12.26
C ALA A 219 5.96 -3.89 11.78
N MET A 220 7.23 -3.48 11.98
CA MET A 220 7.75 -2.21 11.43
C MET A 220 7.70 -2.20 9.90
N GLY A 221 8.20 -3.26 9.26
CA GLY A 221 8.16 -3.39 7.80
C GLY A 221 6.74 -3.41 7.25
N GLN A 222 5.81 -4.08 7.94
CA GLN A 222 4.40 -4.08 7.55
C GLN A 222 3.76 -2.70 7.69
N MET A 223 3.99 -1.99 8.78
CA MET A 223 3.47 -0.65 9.01
C MET A 223 3.96 0.33 7.93
N PHE A 224 5.23 0.24 7.58
CA PHE A 224 5.86 1.06 6.57
C PHE A 224 5.19 0.89 5.19
N TYR A 225 4.94 -0.35 4.81
CA TYR A 225 4.30 -0.70 3.54
C TYR A 225 2.80 -0.34 3.54
N SER A 226 2.09 -0.67 4.63
CA SER A 226 0.63 -0.50 4.73
C SER A 226 0.19 0.96 4.58
N LEU A 227 0.84 1.89 5.26
CA LEU A 227 0.46 3.30 5.25
C LEU A 227 0.95 4.09 4.03
N SER A 228 1.49 3.42 3.01
CA SER A 228 2.04 4.07 1.79
C SER A 228 3.05 5.18 2.09
N ILE A 229 3.86 5.00 3.13
CA ILE A 229 4.88 5.95 3.58
C ILE A 229 6.09 5.92 2.63
N ALA A 230 6.68 7.07 2.37
CA ALA A 230 7.87 7.25 1.53
C ALA A 230 7.70 6.80 0.06
N MET A 231 6.47 6.87 -0.43
CA MET A 231 6.11 6.60 -1.84
C MET A 231 5.71 7.88 -2.59
N GLY A 232 5.93 9.07 -2.00
CA GLY A 232 5.50 10.33 -2.59
C GLY A 232 3.99 10.58 -2.60
N ILE A 233 3.16 9.57 -2.31
CA ILE A 233 1.69 9.63 -2.35
C ILE A 233 1.16 10.66 -1.36
N LEU A 234 1.58 10.60 -0.11
CA LEU A 234 1.08 11.49 0.94
C LEU A 234 1.54 12.93 0.75
N VAL A 235 2.72 13.16 0.15
CA VAL A 235 3.16 14.49 -0.28
C VAL A 235 2.27 15.00 -1.41
N THR A 236 2.01 14.17 -2.43
CA THR A 236 1.13 14.52 -3.56
C THR A 236 -0.29 14.83 -3.10
N PHE A 237 -0.91 13.95 -2.30
CA PHE A 237 -2.27 14.16 -1.80
C PHE A 237 -2.34 15.32 -0.81
N GLY A 238 -1.30 15.51 0.01
CA GLY A 238 -1.14 16.69 0.86
C GLY A 238 -1.15 17.98 0.03
N SER A 239 -0.52 17.99 -1.15
CA SER A 239 -0.52 19.14 -2.04
C SER A 239 -1.90 19.51 -2.62
N TYR A 240 -2.84 18.57 -2.60
CA TYR A 240 -4.25 18.77 -3.00
C TYR A 240 -5.17 19.10 -1.81
N MET A 241 -4.64 19.06 -0.58
CA MET A 241 -5.40 19.31 0.63
C MET A 241 -5.71 20.80 0.79
N GLN A 242 -6.95 21.14 1.09
CA GLN A 242 -7.36 22.51 1.38
C GLN A 242 -6.74 22.98 2.71
N LYS A 243 -6.37 24.26 2.79
CA LYS A 243 -5.73 24.85 3.98
C LYS A 243 -6.58 24.77 5.24
N GLU A 244 -7.90 24.82 5.09
CA GLU A 244 -8.89 24.77 6.18
C GLU A 244 -9.07 23.35 6.76
N THR A 245 -8.61 22.33 6.04
CA THR A 245 -8.71 20.93 6.47
C THR A 245 -7.65 20.63 7.53
N SER A 246 -8.04 20.13 8.70
CA SER A 246 -7.12 19.75 9.76
C SER A 246 -6.28 18.53 9.35
N ILE A 247 -4.94 18.67 9.32
CA ILE A 247 -4.02 17.57 9.03
C ILE A 247 -4.13 16.49 10.10
N GLU A 248 -4.06 16.86 11.39
CA GLU A 248 -4.06 15.89 12.49
C GLU A 248 -5.32 15.01 12.51
N GLU A 249 -6.49 15.64 12.36
CA GLU A 249 -7.74 14.88 12.33
C GLU A 249 -7.86 13.97 11.09
N SER A 250 -7.38 14.44 9.94
CA SER A 250 -7.38 13.65 8.72
C SER A 250 -6.41 12.47 8.83
N THR A 251 -5.19 12.70 9.35
CA THR A 251 -4.21 11.66 9.64
C THR A 251 -4.77 10.59 10.56
N LYS A 252 -5.42 11.00 11.67
CA LYS A 252 -6.05 10.06 12.59
C LYS A 252 -7.12 9.20 11.90
N GLN A 253 -7.89 9.78 10.99
CA GLN A 253 -8.91 9.03 10.24
C GLN A 253 -8.27 8.02 9.28
N VAL A 254 -7.22 8.41 8.54
CA VAL A 254 -6.47 7.48 7.67
C VAL A 254 -5.86 6.33 8.48
N GLU A 255 -5.22 6.64 9.61
CA GLU A 255 -4.65 5.66 10.55
C GLU A 255 -5.69 4.65 11.05
N ILE A 256 -6.88 5.14 11.44
CA ILE A 256 -8.00 4.28 11.90
C ILE A 256 -8.50 3.40 10.75
N PHE A 257 -8.69 3.95 9.55
CA PHE A 257 -9.16 3.17 8.40
C PHE A 257 -8.18 2.06 8.04
N ASP A 258 -6.89 2.37 7.91
CA ASP A 258 -5.87 1.38 7.58
C ASP A 258 -5.78 0.27 8.63
N THR A 259 -5.68 0.65 9.91
CA THR A 259 -5.58 -0.32 11.02
C THR A 259 -6.84 -1.17 11.13
N ALA A 260 -8.03 -0.59 10.98
CA ALA A 260 -9.28 -1.35 11.03
C ALA A 260 -9.38 -2.37 9.89
N ILE A 261 -9.01 -1.98 8.67
CA ILE A 261 -9.00 -2.92 7.53
C ILE A 261 -7.94 -4.00 7.72
N ALA A 262 -6.75 -3.68 8.24
CA ALA A 262 -5.73 -4.68 8.54
C ALA A 262 -6.23 -5.70 9.58
N ILE A 263 -6.90 -5.25 10.64
CA ILE A 263 -7.51 -6.13 11.66
C ILE A 263 -8.62 -6.99 11.03
N MET A 264 -9.50 -6.39 10.23
CA MET A 264 -10.55 -7.14 9.53
C MET A 264 -9.95 -8.17 8.57
N ALA A 265 -8.90 -7.83 7.84
CA ALA A 265 -8.19 -8.78 6.96
C ALA A 265 -7.59 -9.95 7.77
N GLY A 266 -6.98 -9.67 8.92
CA GLY A 266 -6.53 -10.72 9.84
C GLY A 266 -7.67 -11.64 10.27
N LEU A 267 -8.82 -11.06 10.63
CA LEU A 267 -10.03 -11.82 11.04
C LEU A 267 -10.74 -12.50 9.85
N MET A 268 -10.58 -12.02 8.64
CA MET A 268 -11.09 -12.71 7.44
C MET A 268 -10.28 -13.96 7.12
N ILE A 269 -8.96 -13.88 7.23
CA ILE A 269 -8.05 -14.87 6.65
C ILE A 269 -7.59 -15.90 7.72
N ILE A 270 -7.06 -15.43 8.85
CA ILE A 270 -6.48 -16.33 9.85
C ILE A 270 -7.51 -17.34 10.38
N PRO A 271 -8.72 -16.93 10.84
CA PRO A 271 -9.72 -17.90 11.30
C PRO A 271 -10.19 -18.89 10.23
N ALA A 272 -10.32 -18.43 8.97
CA ALA A 272 -10.72 -19.29 7.85
C ALA A 272 -9.66 -20.35 7.54
N VAL A 273 -8.37 -19.97 7.53
CA VAL A 273 -7.26 -20.91 7.32
C VAL A 273 -7.13 -21.88 8.50
N PHE A 274 -7.25 -21.41 9.75
CA PHE A 274 -7.24 -22.29 10.93
C PHE A 274 -8.38 -23.30 10.92
N ALA A 275 -9.59 -22.89 10.53
CA ALA A 275 -10.72 -23.80 10.37
C ALA A 275 -10.46 -24.87 9.28
N PHE A 276 -9.79 -24.49 8.19
CA PHE A 276 -9.45 -25.37 7.08
C PHE A 276 -8.30 -26.34 7.41
N SER A 277 -7.23 -25.83 8.07
CA SER A 277 -5.99 -26.57 8.35
C SER A 277 -6.01 -27.36 9.69
N GLY A 278 -7.09 -27.26 10.46
CA GLY A 278 -7.14 -27.86 11.80
C GLY A 278 -6.27 -27.12 12.82
N GLY A 279 -5.92 -25.84 12.57
CA GLY A 279 -5.17 -25.00 13.50
C GLY A 279 -3.69 -24.82 13.15
N ASP A 280 -3.26 -25.26 11.97
CA ASP A 280 -1.88 -25.10 11.51
C ASP A 280 -1.66 -23.71 10.87
N ALA A 281 -0.88 -22.87 11.54
CA ALA A 281 -0.52 -21.54 11.04
C ALA A 281 0.50 -21.58 9.87
N GLU A 282 1.26 -22.67 9.69
CA GLU A 282 2.23 -22.80 8.60
C GLU A 282 1.56 -22.96 7.24
N THR A 283 0.27 -23.28 7.23
CA THR A 283 -0.56 -23.31 5.99
C THR A 283 -0.73 -21.93 5.37
N LEU A 284 -0.54 -20.85 6.13
CA LEU A 284 -0.53 -19.47 5.61
C LEU A 284 0.76 -19.20 4.85
N GLN A 285 0.69 -19.30 3.53
CA GLN A 285 1.82 -19.03 2.65
C GLN A 285 2.10 -17.53 2.53
N ALA A 286 3.35 -17.17 2.21
CA ALA A 286 3.75 -15.78 2.01
C ALA A 286 3.30 -15.23 0.65
N GLY A 287 3.04 -13.93 0.60
CA GLY A 287 2.86 -13.19 -0.63
C GLY A 287 1.64 -13.60 -1.47
N PRO A 288 1.77 -13.58 -2.80
CA PRO A 288 0.68 -13.94 -3.71
C PRO A 288 0.11 -15.35 -3.49
N ALA A 289 0.92 -16.29 -3.03
CA ALA A 289 0.49 -17.66 -2.81
C ALA A 289 -0.65 -17.76 -1.77
N LEU A 290 -0.66 -16.92 -0.74
CA LEU A 290 -1.78 -16.88 0.20
C LEU A 290 -3.10 -16.58 -0.52
N MET A 291 -3.11 -15.56 -1.37
CA MET A 291 -4.33 -15.07 -1.99
C MET A 291 -4.77 -15.89 -3.19
N PHE A 292 -3.82 -16.40 -3.98
CA PHE A 292 -4.13 -17.06 -5.25
C PHE A 292 -4.05 -18.60 -5.18
N ILE A 293 -3.54 -19.18 -4.08
CA ILE A 293 -3.46 -20.62 -3.88
C ILE A 293 -4.23 -21.04 -2.62
N THR A 294 -3.84 -20.50 -1.44
CA THR A 294 -4.41 -20.96 -0.16
C THR A 294 -5.87 -20.55 -0.01
N ILE A 295 -6.22 -19.29 -0.22
CA ILE A 295 -7.59 -18.79 -0.05
C ILE A 295 -8.58 -19.44 -1.02
N PRO A 296 -8.29 -19.67 -2.30
CA PRO A 296 -9.16 -20.47 -3.19
C PRO A 296 -9.45 -21.87 -2.66
N LYS A 297 -8.44 -22.58 -2.10
CA LYS A 297 -8.64 -23.91 -1.50
C LYS A 297 -9.56 -23.83 -0.27
N VAL A 298 -9.37 -22.82 0.57
CA VAL A 298 -10.25 -22.57 1.72
C VAL A 298 -11.69 -22.36 1.25
N PHE A 299 -11.92 -21.50 0.26
CA PHE A 299 -13.27 -21.25 -0.26
C PHE A 299 -13.88 -22.47 -0.93
N ALA A 300 -13.09 -23.27 -1.66
CA ALA A 300 -13.58 -24.50 -2.28
C ALA A 300 -14.04 -25.55 -1.24
N SER A 301 -13.49 -25.51 -0.03
CA SER A 301 -13.89 -26.39 1.08
C SER A 301 -15.09 -25.87 1.88
N MET A 302 -15.50 -24.61 1.68
CA MET A 302 -16.55 -23.96 2.48
C MET A 302 -17.91 -23.97 1.72
N GLY A 303 -19.01 -24.08 2.49
CA GLY A 303 -20.33 -23.76 1.97
C GLY A 303 -20.40 -22.30 1.49
N PHE A 304 -21.03 -22.03 0.37
CA PHE A 304 -21.09 -20.71 -0.27
C PHE A 304 -19.72 -20.16 -0.75
N GLY A 305 -18.73 -21.02 -0.97
CA GLY A 305 -17.37 -20.63 -1.37
C GLY A 305 -17.32 -19.77 -2.63
N THR A 306 -18.14 -20.07 -3.65
CA THR A 306 -18.25 -19.26 -4.88
C THR A 306 -18.67 -17.83 -4.57
N PHE A 307 -19.73 -17.66 -3.80
CA PHE A 307 -20.22 -16.33 -3.42
C PHE A 307 -19.20 -15.56 -2.58
N THR A 308 -18.59 -16.22 -1.60
CA THR A 308 -17.54 -15.63 -0.77
C THR A 308 -16.32 -15.24 -1.59
N GLY A 309 -15.94 -16.07 -2.57
CA GLY A 309 -14.84 -15.79 -3.49
C GLY A 309 -15.10 -14.55 -4.35
N VAL A 310 -16.32 -14.40 -4.89
CA VAL A 310 -16.72 -13.16 -5.62
C VAL A 310 -16.59 -11.94 -4.72
N LEU A 311 -17.13 -11.97 -3.49
CA LEU A 311 -17.06 -10.84 -2.56
C LEU A 311 -15.61 -10.53 -2.17
N PHE A 312 -14.80 -11.56 -1.92
CA PHE A 312 -13.39 -11.40 -1.55
C PHE A 312 -12.57 -10.79 -2.70
N PHE A 313 -12.64 -11.34 -3.91
CA PHE A 313 -11.87 -10.80 -5.03
C PHE A 313 -12.39 -9.43 -5.49
N LEU A 314 -13.67 -9.09 -5.29
CA LEU A 314 -14.19 -7.75 -5.50
C LEU A 314 -13.60 -6.76 -4.47
N LEU A 315 -13.53 -7.15 -3.19
CA LEU A 315 -12.88 -6.38 -2.13
C LEU A 315 -11.41 -6.13 -2.47
N VAL A 316 -10.68 -7.19 -2.85
CA VAL A 316 -9.27 -7.11 -3.25
C VAL A 316 -9.07 -6.23 -4.47
N LEU A 317 -9.96 -6.31 -5.45
CA LEU A 317 -9.93 -5.45 -6.64
C LEU A 317 -10.06 -3.97 -6.26
N PHE A 318 -10.97 -3.63 -5.37
CA PHE A 318 -11.15 -2.26 -4.91
C PHE A 318 -9.92 -1.75 -4.14
N ALA A 319 -9.34 -2.56 -3.27
CA ALA A 319 -8.09 -2.24 -2.59
C ALA A 319 -6.92 -2.05 -3.56
N ALA A 320 -6.79 -2.92 -4.56
CA ALA A 320 -5.76 -2.81 -5.59
C ALA A 320 -5.93 -1.55 -6.44
N LEU A 321 -7.16 -1.25 -6.88
CA LEU A 321 -7.45 -0.08 -7.70
C LEU A 321 -7.17 1.24 -6.96
N THR A 322 -7.63 1.39 -5.72
CA THR A 322 -7.43 2.62 -4.95
C THR A 322 -5.95 2.91 -4.70
N SER A 323 -5.14 1.90 -4.41
CA SER A 323 -3.69 2.04 -4.24
C SER A 323 -2.98 2.31 -5.57
N SER A 324 -3.33 1.61 -6.67
CA SER A 324 -2.76 1.88 -7.99
C SER A 324 -3.07 3.29 -8.49
N ILE A 325 -4.29 3.78 -8.25
CA ILE A 325 -4.69 5.16 -8.56
C ILE A 325 -3.80 6.17 -7.83
N ALA A 326 -3.56 5.96 -6.54
CA ALA A 326 -2.74 6.85 -5.73
C ALA A 326 -1.27 6.88 -6.17
N LEU A 327 -0.69 5.71 -6.45
CA LEU A 327 0.66 5.57 -7.00
C LEU A 327 0.78 6.25 -8.37
N THR A 328 -0.16 6.00 -9.28
CA THR A 328 -0.16 6.59 -10.62
C THR A 328 -0.32 8.11 -10.56
N GLU A 329 -1.15 8.61 -9.65
CA GLU A 329 -1.31 10.07 -9.45
C GLU A 329 -0.02 10.72 -8.96
N SER A 330 0.70 10.09 -8.03
CA SER A 330 1.99 10.60 -7.56
C SER A 330 3.00 10.70 -8.71
N ALA A 331 3.04 9.71 -9.60
CA ALA A 331 3.87 9.72 -10.79
C ALA A 331 3.44 10.82 -11.78
N VAL A 332 2.16 10.90 -12.11
CA VAL A 332 1.61 11.89 -13.06
C VAL A 332 1.84 13.31 -12.56
N SER A 333 1.54 13.59 -11.27
CA SER A 333 1.74 14.92 -10.70
C SER A 333 3.20 15.37 -10.70
N THR A 334 4.14 14.43 -10.57
CA THR A 334 5.57 14.73 -10.69
C THR A 334 5.92 15.18 -12.10
N PHE A 335 5.39 14.51 -13.13
CA PHE A 335 5.63 14.91 -14.52
C PHE A 335 4.93 16.23 -14.90
N GLU A 336 3.74 16.49 -14.32
CA GLU A 336 3.08 17.80 -14.47
C GLU A 336 3.95 18.94 -13.89
N ASP A 337 4.48 18.74 -12.67
CA ASP A 337 5.21 19.79 -11.95
C ASP A 337 6.63 20.02 -12.50
N GLU A 338 7.39 18.94 -12.73
CA GLU A 338 8.80 19.04 -13.10
C GLU A 338 9.02 19.37 -14.60
N PHE A 339 8.16 18.86 -15.46
CA PHE A 339 8.28 19.07 -16.91
C PHE A 339 7.28 20.08 -17.48
N GLY A 340 6.36 20.61 -16.65
CA GLY A 340 5.32 21.53 -17.08
C GLY A 340 4.34 20.90 -18.08
N TRP A 341 4.15 19.57 -18.02
CA TRP A 341 3.27 18.87 -18.96
C TRP A 341 1.81 19.00 -18.55
N SER A 342 0.92 18.97 -19.55
CA SER A 342 -0.49 18.83 -19.26
C SER A 342 -0.78 17.45 -18.68
N ARG A 343 -1.80 17.36 -17.82
CA ARG A 343 -2.26 16.09 -17.22
C ARG A 343 -2.45 14.99 -18.26
N LYS A 344 -3.05 15.32 -19.41
CA LYS A 344 -3.27 14.36 -20.51
C LYS A 344 -1.95 13.76 -20.99
N LYS A 345 -0.96 14.61 -21.26
CA LYS A 345 0.37 14.17 -21.71
C LYS A 345 1.07 13.34 -20.63
N ALA A 346 1.07 13.81 -19.38
CA ALA A 346 1.70 13.11 -18.29
C ALA A 346 1.04 11.71 -18.06
N THR A 347 -0.30 11.62 -18.08
CA THR A 347 -1.02 10.34 -17.94
C THR A 347 -0.67 9.37 -19.08
N VAL A 348 -0.60 9.83 -20.32
CA VAL A 348 -0.24 8.96 -21.46
C VAL A 348 1.18 8.44 -21.33
N VAL A 349 2.15 9.30 -20.98
CA VAL A 349 3.55 8.88 -20.83
C VAL A 349 3.72 7.90 -19.65
N ILE A 350 3.11 8.19 -18.49
CA ILE A 350 3.11 7.25 -17.36
C ILE A 350 2.42 5.94 -17.74
N GLY A 351 1.34 6.00 -18.53
CA GLY A 351 0.67 4.82 -19.08
C GLY A 351 1.60 3.97 -19.95
N VAL A 352 2.38 4.59 -20.82
CA VAL A 352 3.37 3.87 -21.64
C VAL A 352 4.45 3.24 -20.77
N ILE A 353 4.98 3.96 -19.77
CA ILE A 353 5.95 3.42 -18.82
C ILE A 353 5.36 2.23 -18.06
N MET A 354 4.11 2.37 -17.58
CA MET A 354 3.39 1.32 -16.85
C MET A 354 3.22 0.07 -17.71
N ILE A 355 2.81 0.21 -18.96
CA ILE A 355 2.65 -0.94 -19.87
C ILE A 355 4.00 -1.58 -20.17
N VAL A 356 5.02 -0.82 -20.55
CA VAL A 356 6.34 -1.37 -20.92
C VAL A 356 6.98 -2.12 -19.75
N LEU A 357 7.08 -1.50 -18.57
CA LEU A 357 7.69 -2.13 -17.40
C LEU A 357 6.79 -3.24 -16.79
N GLY A 358 5.47 -3.06 -16.88
CA GLY A 358 4.53 -4.06 -16.42
C GLY A 358 4.52 -5.31 -17.28
N SER A 359 4.65 -5.19 -18.61
CA SER A 359 4.79 -6.35 -19.50
C SER A 359 6.03 -7.19 -19.18
N LEU A 360 7.17 -6.56 -18.80
CA LEU A 360 8.32 -7.33 -18.31
C LEU A 360 7.96 -8.17 -17.08
N SER A 361 7.19 -7.59 -16.15
CA SER A 361 6.73 -8.30 -14.94
C SER A 361 5.67 -9.35 -15.24
N ALA A 362 4.72 -9.06 -16.13
CA ALA A 362 3.64 -9.98 -16.53
C ALA A 362 4.19 -11.22 -17.26
N LEU A 363 5.17 -11.02 -18.14
CA LEU A 363 5.81 -12.09 -18.91
C LEU A 363 6.94 -12.78 -18.15
N GLY A 364 7.34 -12.26 -17.00
CA GLY A 364 8.49 -12.73 -16.22
C GLY A 364 8.38 -14.17 -15.72
N TYR A 365 7.17 -14.67 -15.45
CA TYR A 365 6.94 -16.05 -15.00
C TYR A 365 6.64 -17.02 -16.15
N GLY A 366 6.48 -16.52 -17.38
CA GLY A 366 6.18 -17.28 -18.59
C GLY A 366 7.29 -17.13 -19.63
N PRO A 367 7.03 -16.42 -20.75
CA PRO A 367 7.98 -16.30 -21.87
C PRO A 367 9.35 -15.74 -21.49
N LEU A 368 9.44 -14.88 -20.49
CA LEU A 368 10.68 -14.26 -20.00
C LEU A 368 11.24 -14.94 -18.74
N SER A 369 10.74 -16.11 -18.34
CA SER A 369 11.14 -16.80 -17.10
C SER A 369 12.62 -17.10 -16.98
N ASN A 370 13.31 -17.21 -18.11
CA ASN A 370 14.77 -17.43 -18.17
C ASN A 370 15.59 -16.14 -17.94
N VAL A 371 14.95 -14.96 -18.02
CA VAL A 371 15.61 -13.66 -17.83
C VAL A 371 15.43 -13.23 -16.38
N LYS A 372 16.52 -13.28 -15.61
CA LYS A 372 16.52 -12.91 -14.19
C LYS A 372 17.49 -11.79 -13.90
N ILE A 373 17.12 -10.87 -13.02
CA ILE A 373 17.99 -9.81 -12.51
C ILE A 373 18.35 -10.17 -11.06
N MET A 374 19.62 -10.32 -10.74
CA MET A 374 20.09 -10.78 -9.42
C MET A 374 19.44 -12.10 -8.95
N GLY A 375 19.10 -13.00 -9.90
CA GLY A 375 18.41 -14.25 -9.60
C GLY A 375 16.90 -14.15 -9.41
N MET A 376 16.33 -12.96 -9.46
CA MET A 376 14.88 -12.67 -9.27
C MET A 376 14.18 -12.49 -10.62
N GLN A 377 12.89 -12.83 -10.67
CA GLN A 377 12.01 -12.44 -11.77
C GLN A 377 11.78 -10.93 -11.75
N PHE A 378 11.33 -10.35 -12.88
CA PHE A 378 11.16 -8.90 -12.99
C PHE A 378 10.25 -8.30 -11.90
N LEU A 379 9.10 -8.95 -11.61
CA LEU A 379 8.20 -8.50 -10.56
C LEU A 379 8.90 -8.47 -9.19
N ASP A 380 9.57 -9.57 -8.83
CA ASP A 380 10.26 -9.71 -7.56
C ASP A 380 11.43 -8.72 -7.44
N PHE A 381 12.14 -8.47 -8.55
CA PHE A 381 13.23 -7.49 -8.60
C PHE A 381 12.72 -6.06 -8.38
N PHE A 382 11.63 -5.66 -9.06
CA PHE A 382 11.05 -4.32 -8.86
C PHE A 382 10.51 -4.15 -7.46
N ASP A 383 9.86 -5.18 -6.90
CA ASP A 383 9.39 -5.17 -5.52
C ASP A 383 10.55 -5.05 -4.53
N PHE A 384 11.61 -5.84 -4.70
CA PHE A 384 12.84 -5.74 -3.91
C PHE A 384 13.47 -4.34 -4.00
N LEU A 385 13.67 -3.83 -5.20
CA LEU A 385 14.30 -2.52 -5.41
C LEU A 385 13.51 -1.39 -4.74
N THR A 386 12.19 -1.38 -4.91
CA THR A 386 11.35 -0.31 -4.38
C THR A 386 11.09 -0.47 -2.90
N ASN A 387 10.56 -1.60 -2.45
CA ASN A 387 10.12 -1.77 -1.06
C ASN A 387 11.27 -2.04 -0.09
N THR A 388 12.28 -2.83 -0.53
CA THR A 388 13.40 -3.20 0.34
C THR A 388 14.47 -2.12 0.42
N VAL A 389 14.74 -1.43 -0.70
CA VAL A 389 15.87 -0.51 -0.79
C VAL A 389 15.41 0.95 -0.82
N MET A 390 14.59 1.33 -1.81
CA MET A 390 14.31 2.75 -2.07
C MET A 390 13.41 3.38 -1.02
N MET A 391 12.35 2.71 -0.58
CA MET A 391 11.40 3.28 0.40
C MET A 391 12.05 3.60 1.75
N PRO A 392 12.85 2.72 2.39
CA PRO A 392 13.53 3.09 3.64
C PRO A 392 14.49 4.27 3.46
N ILE A 393 15.20 4.35 2.32
CA ILE A 393 16.07 5.50 2.00
C ILE A 393 15.24 6.77 1.86
N ALA A 394 14.10 6.71 1.18
CA ALA A 394 13.18 7.84 1.03
C ALA A 394 12.62 8.33 2.38
N ALA A 395 12.29 7.40 3.29
CA ALA A 395 11.85 7.75 4.64
C ALA A 395 12.94 8.45 5.46
N ILE A 396 14.17 7.94 5.40
CA ILE A 396 15.32 8.59 6.03
C ILE A 396 15.50 10.00 5.45
N ALA A 397 15.40 10.16 4.13
CA ALA A 397 15.49 11.46 3.46
C ALA A 397 14.39 12.41 3.93
N THR A 398 13.14 11.95 4.08
CA THR A 398 12.02 12.75 4.64
C THR A 398 12.31 13.18 6.08
N CYS A 399 12.77 12.27 6.93
CA CYS A 399 13.12 12.58 8.32
C CYS A 399 14.25 13.61 8.40
N LEU A 400 15.30 13.47 7.58
CA LEU A 400 16.41 14.41 7.52
C LEU A 400 15.97 15.76 6.97
N LEU A 401 15.14 15.79 5.93
CA LEU A 401 14.59 17.03 5.37
C LEU A 401 13.86 17.82 6.46
N ILE A 402 12.96 17.17 7.21
CA ILE A 402 12.20 17.83 8.27
C ILE A 402 13.11 18.27 9.41
N SER A 403 14.02 17.41 9.87
CA SER A 403 14.87 17.70 11.02
C SER A 403 15.94 18.77 10.72
N LYS A 404 16.46 18.85 9.49
CA LYS A 404 17.61 19.70 9.15
C LYS A 404 17.27 20.92 8.28
N ALA A 405 16.28 20.83 7.40
CA ALA A 405 15.99 21.89 6.42
C ALA A 405 14.65 22.60 6.68
N VAL A 406 13.58 21.85 6.94
CA VAL A 406 12.24 22.42 7.20
C VAL A 406 12.15 22.98 8.61
N GLY A 407 12.51 22.18 9.60
CA GLY A 407 12.33 22.44 11.02
C GLY A 407 10.96 22.03 11.54
N VAL A 408 10.96 21.38 12.70
CA VAL A 408 9.71 20.88 13.35
C VAL A 408 8.70 22.01 13.61
N LYS A 409 9.20 23.24 13.88
CA LYS A 409 8.34 24.40 14.13
C LYS A 409 7.46 24.76 12.94
N ARG A 410 7.99 24.68 11.70
CA ARG A 410 7.19 24.93 10.49
C ARG A 410 6.13 23.85 10.28
N ILE A 411 6.44 22.59 10.61
CA ILE A 411 5.43 21.52 10.57
C ILE A 411 4.34 21.80 11.61
N GLU A 412 4.69 22.25 12.82
CA GLU A 412 3.73 22.64 13.84
C GLU A 412 2.81 23.77 13.36
N GLU A 413 3.39 24.84 12.81
CA GLU A 413 2.66 25.98 12.26
C GLU A 413 1.68 25.54 11.17
N GLU A 414 2.09 24.60 10.30
CA GLU A 414 1.23 24.06 9.25
C GLU A 414 0.10 23.18 9.81
N VAL A 415 0.41 22.29 10.76
CA VAL A 415 -0.59 21.41 11.39
C VAL A 415 -1.62 22.20 12.19
N THR A 416 -1.19 23.25 12.89
CA THR A 416 -2.07 24.12 13.72
C THR A 416 -2.71 25.24 12.94
N TYR A 417 -2.49 25.34 11.63
CA TYR A 417 -3.08 26.39 10.81
C TYR A 417 -4.61 26.44 10.94
N GLY A 418 -5.17 27.64 11.09
CA GLY A 418 -6.59 27.88 11.31
C GLY A 418 -7.06 27.39 12.70
N LYS A 419 -7.94 26.39 12.72
CA LYS A 419 -8.44 25.73 13.94
C LYS A 419 -7.77 24.36 14.20
N GLY A 420 -6.64 24.09 13.53
CA GLY A 420 -5.92 22.83 13.68
C GLY A 420 -5.37 22.65 15.10
N THR A 421 -5.26 21.40 15.53
CA THR A 421 -4.63 21.01 16.80
C THR A 421 -3.43 20.12 16.52
N PHE A 422 -2.47 20.06 17.42
CA PHE A 422 -1.33 19.13 17.33
C PHE A 422 -1.15 18.41 18.68
N ARG A 423 -2.11 17.53 18.98
CA ARG A 423 -2.18 16.85 20.29
C ARG A 423 -1.01 15.91 20.53
N ARG A 424 -0.55 15.19 19.52
CA ARG A 424 0.58 14.25 19.61
C ARG A 424 1.93 14.89 19.22
N LYS A 425 2.08 16.22 19.36
CA LYS A 425 3.31 16.96 19.01
C LYS A 425 4.57 16.36 19.63
N LYS A 426 4.54 16.02 20.93
CA LYS A 426 5.72 15.46 21.62
C LYS A 426 6.16 14.13 20.99
N ILE A 427 5.18 13.26 20.66
CA ILE A 427 5.44 12.00 19.97
C ILE A 427 6.04 12.28 18.59
N PHE A 428 5.43 13.17 17.81
CA PHE A 428 5.93 13.56 16.49
C PHE A 428 7.37 14.04 16.54
N CYS A 429 7.69 14.98 17.43
CA CYS A 429 9.05 15.55 17.56
C CYS A 429 10.10 14.47 17.86
N PHE A 430 9.81 13.61 18.82
CA PHE A 430 10.71 12.53 19.21
C PHE A 430 10.87 11.48 18.10
N MET A 431 9.77 11.07 17.51
CA MET A 431 9.76 10.07 16.45
C MET A 431 10.50 10.55 15.21
N ILE A 432 10.18 11.75 14.68
CA ILE A 432 10.75 12.23 13.41
C ILE A 432 12.26 12.52 13.52
N GLN A 433 12.74 12.95 14.69
CA GLN A 433 14.15 13.28 14.88
C GLN A 433 15.03 12.10 15.20
N TYR A 434 14.50 11.07 15.86
CA TYR A 434 15.28 9.96 16.40
C TYR A 434 14.79 8.58 15.91
N LEU A 435 13.56 8.20 16.24
CA LEU A 435 13.12 6.83 16.04
C LEU A 435 12.76 6.50 14.58
N CYS A 436 12.10 7.39 13.85
CA CYS A 436 11.73 7.11 12.45
C CYS A 436 12.96 6.84 11.56
N PRO A 437 14.05 7.65 11.59
CA PRO A 437 15.23 7.34 10.79
C PRO A 437 15.94 6.04 11.26
N ILE A 438 15.94 5.75 12.57
CA ILE A 438 16.50 4.49 13.10
C ILE A 438 15.69 3.30 12.60
N PHE A 439 14.35 3.35 12.68
CA PHE A 439 13.46 2.28 12.22
C PHE A 439 13.61 2.06 10.70
N ALA A 440 13.66 3.12 9.91
CA ALA A 440 13.89 3.01 8.48
C ALA A 440 15.25 2.37 8.15
N ALA A 441 16.30 2.71 8.89
CA ALA A 441 17.62 2.09 8.75
C ALA A 441 17.59 0.60 9.16
N LEU A 442 16.91 0.25 10.24
CA LEU A 442 16.74 -1.15 10.66
C LEU A 442 15.97 -1.97 9.63
N ILE A 443 14.89 -1.40 9.06
CA ILE A 443 14.13 -2.05 7.97
C ILE A 443 15.04 -2.26 6.77
N LEU A 444 15.81 -1.27 6.34
CA LEU A 444 16.73 -1.38 5.23
C LEU A 444 17.76 -2.50 5.45
N LEU A 445 18.42 -2.49 6.60
CA LEU A 445 19.47 -3.46 6.91
C LEU A 445 18.92 -4.89 7.05
N SER A 446 17.80 -5.05 7.75
CA SER A 446 17.17 -6.37 7.92
C SER A 446 16.63 -6.93 6.61
N SER A 447 16.02 -6.09 5.78
CA SER A 447 15.49 -6.50 4.48
C SER A 447 16.61 -6.86 3.49
N ILE A 448 17.74 -6.13 3.48
CA ILE A 448 18.93 -6.49 2.72
C ILE A 448 19.50 -7.80 3.23
N ALA A 449 19.67 -7.97 4.54
CA ALA A 449 20.18 -9.18 5.14
C ALA A 449 19.31 -10.42 4.79
N ASN A 450 17.98 -10.25 4.77
CA ASN A 450 17.05 -11.29 4.33
C ASN A 450 17.20 -11.61 2.83
N ALA A 451 17.36 -10.62 1.98
CA ALA A 451 17.53 -10.81 0.53
C ALA A 451 18.81 -11.57 0.18
N PHE A 452 19.86 -11.40 0.98
CA PHE A 452 21.11 -12.17 0.84
C PHE A 452 21.13 -13.49 1.64
N GLY A 453 20.04 -13.86 2.29
CA GLY A 453 19.94 -15.11 3.05
C GLY A 453 20.72 -15.14 4.36
N TRP A 454 21.14 -13.97 4.88
CA TRP A 454 21.86 -13.89 6.17
C TRP A 454 20.92 -14.03 7.36
N ILE A 455 19.64 -13.69 7.18
CA ILE A 455 18.54 -13.90 8.11
C ILE A 455 17.32 -14.39 7.33
N SER A 456 16.38 -15.08 8.00
CA SER A 456 15.06 -15.45 7.45
C SER A 456 13.97 -14.58 8.04
N MET A 457 13.25 -13.84 7.20
CA MET A 457 12.12 -13.01 7.60
C MET A 457 10.79 -13.59 7.10
#